data_5ba49a4a1e9f8c0714b395a6131f2397
#
_entry.id   5ba49a4a1e9f8c0714b395a6131f2397
#
_cell.length_a   1.000
_cell.length_b   1.000
_cell.length_c   1.000
_cell.angle_alpha   90.00
_cell.angle_beta   90.00
_cell.angle_gamma   90.00
#
_symmetry.space_group_name_H-M   'P 1'
#
loop_
_entity.id
_entity.type
_entity.pdbx_description
1 polymer ?
#
loop_
_entity_poly.entity_id
_entity_poly.type
_entity_poly.pdbx_seq_one_letter_code
_entity_poly.pdbx_strand_id
1 'polypeptide(L)'
;MFQLLVFLVIVALLACRCRRDHPGLKDLRGWAYDHRGLHGDGVPENSMAAFKAALDAGYGVELDLHLLKDGNLAVIHDSLLNRTTGCAGQVEDLTTEDLKNYHLEGTDETIPEFMDVLTLFQGKAPMIVELKPADGNHAALAEAACKMMETYPGVFCMESFDPRCLRWLKRNRPDIIRGQLAENFFKSRNDKPDTLRFVLTHNLAKFGTTPDFVAYSFQHRKDTVTNWICRNLWKAQGVAWTIRSQADYDTALAEGWIPIFEGFHPNPKLPQGTAE
;
A
#
# COMPACT_ATOMS: atom_id res chain seq x y z
N MET A 1 -28.23 -24.99 -15.56
CA MET A 1 -27.51 -24.94 -14.28
C MET A 1 -25.99 -25.12 -14.46
N PHE A 2 -25.50 -26.18 -15.12
CA PHE A 2 -24.07 -26.44 -15.37
C PHE A 2 -23.37 -25.30 -16.14
N GLN A 3 -23.95 -24.80 -17.23
CA GLN A 3 -23.40 -23.70 -18.03
C GLN A 3 -23.27 -22.39 -17.22
N LEU A 4 -24.24 -22.08 -16.37
CA LEU A 4 -24.17 -20.90 -15.49
C LEU A 4 -23.03 -21.04 -14.47
N LEU A 5 -22.85 -22.22 -13.89
CA LEU A 5 -21.75 -22.47 -12.96
C LEU A 5 -20.39 -22.31 -13.65
N VAL A 6 -20.22 -22.87 -14.85
CA VAL A 6 -18.99 -22.72 -15.66
C VAL A 6 -18.74 -21.25 -15.96
N PHE A 7 -19.76 -20.49 -16.38
CA PHE A 7 -19.64 -19.06 -16.62
C PHE A 7 -19.19 -18.29 -15.38
N LEU A 8 -19.80 -18.54 -14.22
CA LEU A 8 -19.43 -17.91 -12.96
C LEU A 8 -17.97 -18.22 -12.55
N VAL A 9 -17.53 -19.46 -12.74
CA VAL A 9 -16.13 -19.85 -12.49
C VAL A 9 -15.18 -19.10 -13.42
N ILE A 10 -15.49 -19.01 -14.70
CA ILE A 10 -14.67 -18.25 -15.67
C ILE A 10 -14.60 -16.77 -15.26
N VAL A 11 -15.73 -16.16 -14.91
CA VAL A 11 -15.75 -14.75 -14.46
C VAL A 11 -14.90 -14.56 -13.19
N ALA A 12 -15.02 -15.47 -12.20
CA ALA A 12 -14.20 -15.42 -11.00
C ALA A 12 -12.69 -15.56 -11.30
N LEU A 13 -12.32 -16.49 -12.19
CA LEU A 13 -10.94 -16.65 -12.62
C LEU A 13 -10.40 -15.40 -13.32
N LEU A 14 -11.18 -14.79 -14.21
CA LEU A 14 -10.80 -13.55 -14.90
C LEU A 14 -10.72 -12.36 -13.94
N ALA A 15 -11.63 -12.29 -12.97
CA ALA A 15 -11.57 -11.26 -11.91
C ALA A 15 -10.31 -11.37 -11.06
N CYS A 16 -9.83 -12.60 -10.82
CA CYS A 16 -8.60 -12.85 -10.06
C CYS A 16 -7.30 -12.70 -10.87
N ARG A 17 -7.38 -12.38 -12.18
CA ARG A 17 -6.21 -12.31 -13.05
C ARG A 17 -5.20 -11.26 -12.56
N CYS A 18 -3.92 -11.68 -12.50
CA CYS A 18 -2.77 -10.84 -12.15
C CYS A 18 -1.73 -10.85 -13.28
N ARG A 19 -0.94 -9.81 -13.39
CA ARG A 19 0.23 -9.77 -14.27
C ARG A 19 1.37 -10.52 -13.57
N ARG A 20 2.15 -11.34 -14.30
CA ARG A 20 3.15 -12.22 -13.69
C ARG A 20 4.58 -11.72 -13.79
N ASP A 21 4.86 -10.97 -14.85
CA ASP A 21 6.23 -10.83 -15.36
C ASP A 21 6.70 -9.37 -15.37
N HIS A 22 6.31 -8.57 -14.35
CA HIS A 22 6.87 -7.23 -14.24
C HIS A 22 8.33 -7.34 -13.79
N PRO A 23 9.30 -6.84 -14.57
CA PRO A 23 10.74 -7.03 -14.31
C PRO A 23 11.19 -6.44 -12.98
N GLY A 24 10.58 -5.34 -12.52
CA GLY A 24 10.92 -4.67 -11.27
C GLY A 24 10.43 -5.38 -9.99
N LEU A 25 9.56 -6.43 -10.10
CA LEU A 25 9.10 -7.14 -8.91
C LEU A 25 10.24 -7.82 -8.12
N LYS A 26 11.32 -8.20 -8.79
CA LYS A 26 12.50 -8.78 -8.13
C LYS A 26 13.16 -7.80 -7.17
N ASP A 27 13.15 -6.51 -7.51
CA ASP A 27 13.82 -5.46 -6.77
C ASP A 27 13.05 -5.03 -5.50
N LEU A 28 11.76 -5.40 -5.42
CA LEU A 28 10.94 -5.27 -4.21
C LEU A 28 11.13 -6.43 -3.23
N ARG A 29 11.60 -7.58 -3.73
CA ARG A 29 11.85 -8.75 -2.88
C ARG A 29 13.14 -8.60 -2.09
N GLY A 30 13.23 -9.32 -0.98
CA GLY A 30 14.42 -9.27 -0.13
C GLY A 30 14.47 -8.05 0.80
N TRP A 31 13.39 -7.27 0.86
CA TRP A 31 13.20 -6.16 1.79
C TRP A 31 12.08 -6.45 2.77
N ALA A 32 12.25 -5.97 4.00
CA ALA A 32 11.18 -5.79 4.96
C ALA A 32 10.74 -4.32 4.88
N TYR A 33 9.42 -4.10 4.79
CA TYR A 33 8.86 -2.76 4.68
C TYR A 33 8.23 -2.37 6.00
N ASP A 34 8.60 -1.20 6.51
CA ASP A 34 8.04 -0.67 7.73
C ASP A 34 6.75 0.08 7.43
N HIS A 35 5.66 -0.33 8.08
CA HIS A 35 4.33 0.23 7.88
C HIS A 35 4.28 1.67 8.38
N ARG A 36 4.11 2.65 7.49
CA ARG A 36 4.11 4.09 7.79
C ARG A 36 5.40 4.58 8.45
N GLY A 37 6.54 3.95 8.13
CA GLY A 37 7.83 4.22 8.77
C GLY A 37 7.99 3.58 10.14
N LEU A 38 9.21 3.61 10.68
CA LEU A 38 9.54 3.00 11.98
C LEU A 38 9.02 3.90 13.12
N HIS A 39 7.72 3.86 13.32
CA HIS A 39 6.98 4.66 14.30
C HIS A 39 6.77 3.92 15.64
N GLY A 40 6.44 4.66 16.69
CA GLY A 40 6.25 4.18 18.06
C GLY A 40 7.09 4.99 19.06
N ASP A 41 6.83 4.85 20.37
CA ASP A 41 7.58 5.51 21.45
C ASP A 41 7.80 7.02 21.24
N GLY A 42 6.75 7.75 20.84
CA GLY A 42 6.80 9.22 20.60
C GLY A 42 7.25 9.61 19.19
N VAL A 43 7.42 8.66 18.29
CA VAL A 43 7.63 8.90 16.87
C VAL A 43 6.33 8.60 16.11
N PRO A 44 5.63 9.61 15.57
CA PRO A 44 4.36 9.41 14.89
C PRO A 44 4.46 8.59 13.61
N GLU A 45 3.37 7.86 13.26
CA GLU A 45 3.24 7.22 11.95
C GLU A 45 3.28 8.26 10.82
N ASN A 46 3.79 7.87 9.64
CA ASN A 46 3.89 8.72 8.45
C ASN A 46 4.63 10.07 8.71
N SER A 47 5.54 10.14 9.69
CA SER A 47 6.36 11.32 9.99
C SER A 47 7.75 11.24 9.36
N MET A 48 8.42 12.39 9.20
CA MET A 48 9.79 12.43 8.71
C MET A 48 10.75 11.69 9.65
N ALA A 49 10.51 11.75 10.96
CA ALA A 49 11.27 11.01 11.97
C ALA A 49 11.12 9.49 11.79
N ALA A 50 9.89 8.99 11.56
CA ALA A 50 9.63 7.58 11.32
C ALA A 50 10.30 7.07 10.04
N PHE A 51 10.25 7.85 8.96
CA PHE A 51 10.91 7.51 7.70
C PHE A 51 12.43 7.52 7.83
N LYS A 52 12.98 8.50 8.54
CA LYS A 52 14.41 8.52 8.81
C LYS A 52 14.85 7.32 9.64
N ALA A 53 14.11 6.96 10.67
CA ALA A 53 14.40 5.80 11.50
C ALA A 53 14.36 4.49 10.71
N ALA A 54 13.38 4.31 9.81
CA ALA A 54 13.30 3.15 8.93
C ALA A 54 14.50 3.06 7.99
N LEU A 55 14.87 4.19 7.36
CA LEU A 55 16.03 4.27 6.47
C LEU A 55 17.35 3.97 7.21
N ASP A 56 17.56 4.55 8.39
CA ASP A 56 18.76 4.31 9.22
C ASP A 56 18.83 2.85 9.68
N ALA A 57 17.67 2.21 9.91
CA ALA A 57 17.57 0.81 10.23
C ALA A 57 17.74 -0.13 9.02
N GLY A 58 17.75 0.39 7.79
CA GLY A 58 17.93 -0.38 6.55
C GLY A 58 16.66 -1.11 6.12
N TYR A 59 15.48 -0.55 6.38
CA TYR A 59 14.19 -1.04 5.91
C TYR A 59 13.71 -0.26 4.68
N GLY A 60 12.89 -0.91 3.85
CA GLY A 60 11.97 -0.22 2.96
C GLY A 60 10.83 0.38 3.77
N VAL A 61 10.03 1.23 3.15
CA VAL A 61 8.85 1.80 3.81
C VAL A 61 7.59 1.59 2.99
N GLU A 62 6.50 1.45 3.70
CA GLU A 62 5.16 1.67 3.17
C GLU A 62 4.66 3.02 3.69
N LEU A 63 3.95 3.78 2.85
CA LEU A 63 3.41 5.09 3.17
C LEU A 63 2.12 5.40 2.41
N ASP A 64 1.34 6.35 2.94
CA ASP A 64 0.00 6.68 2.45
C ASP A 64 -0.04 8.08 1.82
N LEU A 65 -0.58 8.23 0.61
CA LEU A 65 -0.68 9.51 -0.10
C LEU A 65 -2.12 10.00 -0.24
N HIS A 66 -2.32 11.26 0.10
CA HIS A 66 -3.52 12.04 -0.19
C HIS A 66 -3.21 13.22 -1.11
N LEU A 67 -4.15 13.55 -2.01
CA LEU A 67 -4.05 14.70 -2.89
C LEU A 67 -4.56 15.95 -2.18
N LEU A 68 -3.70 16.94 -2.07
CA LEU A 68 -4.03 18.26 -1.50
C LEU A 68 -4.83 19.12 -2.49
N LYS A 69 -5.48 20.16 -1.96
CA LYS A 69 -6.25 21.13 -2.73
C LYS A 69 -5.44 21.86 -3.81
N ASP A 70 -4.16 22.08 -3.57
CA ASP A 70 -3.24 22.74 -4.51
C ASP A 70 -2.59 21.78 -5.53
N GLY A 71 -2.93 20.47 -5.48
CA GLY A 71 -2.44 19.45 -6.39
C GLY A 71 -1.14 18.77 -5.95
N ASN A 72 -0.56 19.15 -4.80
CA ASN A 72 0.55 18.46 -4.17
C ASN A 72 0.07 17.24 -3.36
N LEU A 73 1.00 16.50 -2.76
CA LEU A 73 0.70 15.25 -2.05
C LEU A 73 1.16 15.32 -0.60
N ALA A 74 0.25 15.03 0.32
CA ALA A 74 0.53 14.85 1.74
C ALA A 74 0.72 13.37 2.07
N VAL A 75 1.58 13.10 3.08
CA VAL A 75 1.82 11.74 3.59
C VAL A 75 1.11 11.59 4.93
N ILE A 76 -0.06 10.95 4.92
CA ILE A 76 -0.91 10.69 6.09
C ILE A 76 -1.88 9.55 5.76
N HIS A 77 -2.28 8.76 6.77
CA HIS A 77 -3.15 7.61 6.51
C HIS A 77 -4.62 7.96 6.31
N ASP A 78 -5.18 8.81 7.20
CA ASP A 78 -6.60 9.12 7.21
C ASP A 78 -6.90 10.41 6.44
N SER A 79 -8.00 10.45 5.69
CA SER A 79 -8.54 11.70 5.14
C SER A 79 -8.91 12.68 6.27
N LEU A 80 -9.48 12.18 7.39
CA LEU A 80 -9.81 12.99 8.56
C LEU A 80 -8.58 13.24 9.44
N LEU A 81 -8.33 14.51 9.76
CA LEU A 81 -7.16 14.95 10.52
C LEU A 81 -7.20 14.58 12.01
N ASN A 82 -8.38 14.28 12.56
CA ASN A 82 -8.61 14.22 14.00
C ASN A 82 -7.81 13.13 14.73
N ARG A 83 -7.56 11.97 14.12
CA ARG A 83 -6.88 10.86 14.80
C ARG A 83 -5.41 11.18 15.07
N THR A 84 -4.70 11.68 14.08
CA THR A 84 -3.25 11.88 14.16
C THR A 84 -2.87 13.30 14.55
N THR A 85 -3.72 14.32 14.29
CA THR A 85 -3.38 15.71 14.61
C THR A 85 -4.24 16.32 15.72
N GLY A 86 -5.34 15.67 16.11
CA GLY A 86 -6.31 16.24 17.04
C GLY A 86 -7.16 17.39 16.46
N CYS A 87 -6.94 17.79 15.22
CA CYS A 87 -7.65 18.87 14.54
C CYS A 87 -8.86 18.35 13.78
N ALA A 88 -9.87 19.18 13.58
CA ALA A 88 -10.99 18.89 12.69
C ALA A 88 -10.63 19.22 11.24
N GLY A 89 -11.27 18.53 10.28
CA GLY A 89 -11.10 18.79 8.85
C GLY A 89 -10.62 17.58 8.08
N GLN A 90 -10.39 17.77 6.78
CA GLN A 90 -9.90 16.77 5.85
C GLN A 90 -8.58 17.24 5.23
N VAL A 91 -7.67 16.31 5.00
CA VAL A 91 -6.36 16.62 4.40
C VAL A 91 -6.49 17.15 2.97
N GLU A 92 -7.51 16.71 2.24
CA GLU A 92 -7.80 17.15 0.88
C GLU A 92 -8.22 18.63 0.76
N ASP A 93 -8.65 19.24 1.86
CA ASP A 93 -8.98 20.67 1.93
C ASP A 93 -7.75 21.57 2.17
N LEU A 94 -6.60 20.96 2.50
CA LEU A 94 -5.37 21.67 2.81
C LEU A 94 -4.54 21.94 1.56
N THR A 95 -3.68 22.96 1.67
CA THR A 95 -2.57 23.23 0.76
C THR A 95 -1.25 22.78 1.39
N THR A 96 -0.19 22.67 0.60
CA THR A 96 1.17 22.38 1.11
C THR A 96 1.58 23.33 2.24
N GLU A 97 1.25 24.61 2.10
CA GLU A 97 1.58 25.63 3.12
C GLU A 97 0.87 25.38 4.47
N ASP A 98 -0.30 24.74 4.44
CA ASP A 98 -1.06 24.43 5.65
C ASP A 98 -0.46 23.30 6.47
N LEU A 99 0.25 22.33 5.84
CA LEU A 99 0.72 21.09 6.47
C LEU A 99 1.55 21.32 7.74
N LYS A 100 2.38 22.37 7.73
CA LYS A 100 3.22 22.77 8.87
C LYS A 100 2.45 23.16 10.14
N ASN A 101 1.14 23.42 10.03
CA ASN A 101 0.29 23.78 11.15
C ASN A 101 -0.37 22.56 11.83
N TYR A 102 -0.19 21.36 11.27
CA TYR A 102 -0.82 20.13 11.75
C TYR A 102 0.22 19.19 12.36
N HIS A 103 0.38 19.29 13.67
CA HIS A 103 1.31 18.47 14.44
C HIS A 103 0.77 17.05 14.62
N LEU A 104 1.65 16.07 14.44
CA LEU A 104 1.30 14.65 14.55
C LEU A 104 1.44 14.16 16.00
N GLU A 105 0.37 13.57 16.54
CA GLU A 105 0.33 12.90 17.86
C GLU A 105 0.90 13.76 19.01
N GLY A 106 0.76 15.10 18.92
CA GLY A 106 1.23 16.04 19.93
C GLY A 106 2.75 16.21 20.00
N THR A 107 3.48 15.81 18.97
CA THR A 107 4.93 16.01 18.81
C THR A 107 5.24 17.28 18.00
N ASP A 108 6.52 17.57 17.76
CA ASP A 108 6.96 18.63 16.84
C ASP A 108 6.92 18.21 15.37
N GLU A 109 6.71 16.91 15.08
CA GLU A 109 6.54 16.41 13.70
C GLU A 109 5.22 16.93 13.12
N THR A 110 5.24 17.31 11.84
CA THR A 110 4.06 17.77 11.11
C THR A 110 3.75 16.83 9.95
N ILE A 111 2.61 16.97 9.30
CA ILE A 111 2.26 16.17 8.13
C ILE A 111 3.31 16.43 7.04
N PRO A 112 4.07 15.40 6.56
CA PRO A 112 5.07 15.60 5.53
C PRO A 112 4.46 15.87 4.16
N GLU A 113 5.12 16.71 3.37
CA GLU A 113 4.94 16.71 1.92
C GLU A 113 5.67 15.49 1.32
N PHE A 114 5.08 14.85 0.31
CA PHE A 114 5.69 13.67 -0.31
C PHE A 114 7.07 13.96 -0.92
N MET A 115 7.29 15.17 -1.44
CA MET A 115 8.58 15.59 -1.99
C MET A 115 9.70 15.56 -0.93
N ASP A 116 9.40 15.89 0.33
CA ASP A 116 10.38 15.83 1.42
C ASP A 116 10.80 14.38 1.71
N VAL A 117 9.83 13.44 1.67
CA VAL A 117 10.10 12.01 1.82
C VAL A 117 10.97 11.50 0.66
N LEU A 118 10.68 11.87 -0.58
CA LEU A 118 11.51 11.50 -1.74
C LEU A 118 12.94 12.05 -1.61
N THR A 119 13.07 13.27 -1.11
CA THR A 119 14.36 13.92 -0.85
C THR A 119 15.15 13.21 0.26
N LEU A 120 14.49 12.72 1.29
CA LEU A 120 15.13 11.93 2.36
C LEU A 120 15.68 10.61 1.83
N PHE A 121 14.86 9.88 1.07
CA PHE A 121 15.21 8.53 0.60
C PHE A 121 16.22 8.53 -0.54
N GLN A 122 16.09 9.40 -1.53
CA GLN A 122 17.01 9.49 -2.69
C GLN A 122 17.34 8.13 -3.32
N GLY A 123 16.41 7.20 -3.34
CA GLY A 123 16.58 5.86 -3.90
C GLY A 123 17.34 4.86 -3.01
N LYS A 124 17.68 5.20 -1.78
CA LYS A 124 18.48 4.34 -0.87
C LYS A 124 17.73 3.11 -0.37
N ALA A 125 16.40 3.16 -0.31
CA ALA A 125 15.55 2.05 0.06
C ALA A 125 14.26 2.05 -0.77
N PRO A 126 13.62 0.89 -1.00
CA PRO A 126 12.39 0.83 -1.80
C PRO A 126 11.19 1.36 -1.02
N MET A 127 10.17 1.81 -1.78
CA MET A 127 8.92 2.32 -1.25
C MET A 127 7.73 1.55 -1.77
N ILE A 128 6.77 1.24 -0.89
CA ILE A 128 5.40 0.85 -1.24
C ILE A 128 4.52 2.07 -0.97
N VAL A 129 3.89 2.59 -2.02
CA VAL A 129 3.14 3.85 -1.96
C VAL A 129 1.66 3.54 -2.10
N GLU A 130 0.89 3.70 -1.01
CA GLU A 130 -0.57 3.54 -1.04
C GLU A 130 -1.25 4.83 -1.52
N LEU A 131 -2.08 4.71 -2.55
CA LEU A 131 -2.93 5.80 -3.03
C LEU A 131 -4.27 5.78 -2.28
N LYS A 132 -4.55 6.84 -1.51
CA LYS A 132 -5.77 7.05 -0.71
C LYS A 132 -6.72 8.04 -1.39
N PRO A 133 -7.52 7.62 -2.36
CA PRO A 133 -8.44 8.55 -3.03
C PRO A 133 -9.62 8.92 -2.12
N ALA A 134 -9.99 10.19 -2.14
CA ALA A 134 -11.17 10.74 -1.51
C ALA A 134 -12.05 11.45 -2.56
N ASP A 135 -13.37 11.43 -2.37
CA ASP A 135 -14.35 12.18 -3.18
C ASP A 135 -14.20 12.04 -4.71
N GLY A 136 -13.74 10.88 -5.15
CA GLY A 136 -13.60 10.59 -6.59
C GLY A 136 -12.32 11.09 -7.26
N ASN A 137 -11.37 11.66 -6.52
CA ASN A 137 -10.11 12.23 -7.01
C ASN A 137 -9.06 11.17 -7.48
N HIS A 138 -9.43 9.88 -7.55
CA HIS A 138 -8.52 8.75 -7.84
C HIS A 138 -7.62 8.95 -9.07
N ALA A 139 -8.10 9.62 -10.12
CA ALA A 139 -7.31 9.86 -11.33
C ALA A 139 -6.28 10.97 -11.10
N ALA A 140 -6.68 12.08 -10.50
CA ALA A 140 -5.80 13.19 -10.19
C ALA A 140 -4.71 12.79 -9.16
N LEU A 141 -5.07 12.02 -8.12
CA LEU A 141 -4.12 11.47 -7.16
C LEU A 141 -3.08 10.56 -7.84
N ALA A 142 -3.53 9.62 -8.67
CA ALA A 142 -2.63 8.72 -9.37
C ALA A 142 -1.70 9.47 -10.35
N GLU A 143 -2.21 10.48 -11.04
CA GLU A 143 -1.44 11.34 -11.94
C GLU A 143 -0.39 12.14 -11.20
N ALA A 144 -0.76 12.81 -10.09
CA ALA A 144 0.16 13.58 -9.26
C ALA A 144 1.28 12.70 -8.68
N ALA A 145 0.93 11.52 -8.13
CA ALA A 145 1.89 10.57 -7.61
C ALA A 145 2.85 10.08 -8.69
N CYS A 146 2.36 9.71 -9.87
CA CYS A 146 3.22 9.31 -10.98
C CYS A 146 4.17 10.41 -11.42
N LYS A 147 3.68 11.67 -11.50
CA LYS A 147 4.50 12.82 -11.90
C LYS A 147 5.64 13.09 -10.91
N MET A 148 5.39 13.03 -9.60
CA MET A 148 6.44 13.19 -8.59
C MET A 148 7.47 12.06 -8.64
N MET A 149 7.03 10.83 -8.94
CA MET A 149 7.91 9.66 -9.01
C MET A 149 8.71 9.55 -10.31
N GLU A 150 8.45 10.36 -11.34
CA GLU A 150 9.17 10.29 -12.62
C GLU A 150 10.68 10.50 -12.49
N THR A 151 11.09 11.34 -11.58
CA THR A 151 12.51 11.66 -11.33
C THR A 151 13.10 10.92 -10.14
N TYR A 152 12.30 10.09 -9.44
CA TYR A 152 12.79 9.35 -8.31
C TYR A 152 13.67 8.17 -8.75
N PRO A 153 14.95 8.11 -8.29
CA PRO A 153 15.90 7.10 -8.78
C PRO A 153 15.75 5.73 -8.13
N GLY A 154 14.89 5.61 -7.10
CA GLY A 154 14.74 4.39 -6.30
C GLY A 154 13.69 3.42 -6.82
N VAL A 155 13.72 2.22 -6.25
CA VAL A 155 12.71 1.19 -6.48
C VAL A 155 11.42 1.56 -5.74
N PHE A 156 10.28 1.46 -6.42
CA PHE A 156 8.98 1.68 -5.81
C PHE A 156 7.88 0.88 -6.49
N CYS A 157 6.77 0.75 -5.80
CA CYS A 157 5.50 0.31 -6.37
C CYS A 157 4.36 1.17 -5.81
N MET A 158 3.21 1.11 -6.46
CA MET A 158 2.01 1.79 -6.01
C MET A 158 0.90 0.79 -5.71
N GLU A 159 0.16 1.00 -4.64
CA GLU A 159 -0.98 0.16 -4.30
C GLU A 159 -2.20 0.98 -3.88
N SER A 160 -3.36 0.36 -3.86
CA SER A 160 -4.59 1.00 -3.37
C SER A 160 -5.66 -0.05 -3.07
N PHE A 161 -6.53 0.25 -2.10
CA PHE A 161 -7.81 -0.43 -1.94
C PHE A 161 -8.77 -0.10 -3.08
N ASP A 162 -8.65 1.09 -3.67
CA ASP A 162 -9.54 1.53 -4.74
C ASP A 162 -9.06 1.02 -6.11
N PRO A 163 -9.81 0.11 -6.75
CA PRO A 163 -9.43 -0.43 -8.05
C PRO A 163 -9.44 0.61 -9.17
N ARG A 164 -10.04 1.81 -8.95
CA ARG A 164 -10.04 2.89 -9.94
C ARG A 164 -8.65 3.49 -10.11
N CYS A 165 -7.86 3.64 -9.01
CA CYS A 165 -6.45 4.03 -9.08
C CYS A 165 -5.65 3.05 -9.92
N LEU A 166 -5.82 1.74 -9.68
CA LEU A 166 -5.08 0.70 -10.40
C LEU A 166 -5.48 0.60 -11.88
N ARG A 167 -6.74 0.86 -12.23
CA ARG A 167 -7.17 0.94 -13.63
C ARG A 167 -6.56 2.15 -14.33
N TRP A 168 -6.44 3.27 -13.62
CA TRP A 168 -5.75 4.46 -14.14
C TRP A 168 -4.27 4.16 -14.39
N LEU A 169 -3.54 3.61 -13.41
CA LEU A 169 -2.14 3.19 -13.55
C LEU A 169 -1.96 2.22 -14.72
N LYS A 170 -2.81 1.20 -14.83
CA LYS A 170 -2.75 0.24 -15.94
C LYS A 170 -2.83 0.89 -17.32
N ARG A 171 -3.64 1.93 -17.47
CA ARG A 171 -3.87 2.60 -18.75
C ARG A 171 -2.81 3.62 -19.08
N ASN A 172 -2.35 4.37 -18.10
CA ASN A 172 -1.51 5.54 -18.31
C ASN A 172 -0.03 5.28 -17.96
N ARG A 173 0.24 4.41 -16.98
CA ARG A 173 1.59 4.08 -16.49
C ARG A 173 1.73 2.56 -16.30
N PRO A 174 1.66 1.77 -17.39
CA PRO A 174 1.80 0.31 -17.32
C PRO A 174 3.20 -0.16 -16.90
N ASP A 175 4.19 0.72 -16.95
CA ASP A 175 5.56 0.57 -16.48
C ASP A 175 5.66 0.50 -14.95
N ILE A 176 4.72 1.08 -14.20
CA ILE A 176 4.73 1.07 -12.73
C ILE A 176 4.19 -0.28 -12.21
N ILE A 177 4.90 -0.82 -11.22
CA ILE A 177 4.43 -1.98 -10.45
C ILE A 177 3.23 -1.55 -9.63
N ARG A 178 2.10 -2.28 -9.76
CA ARG A 178 0.86 -1.95 -9.06
C ARG A 178 0.30 -3.11 -8.27
N GLY A 179 -0.15 -2.83 -7.06
CA GLY A 179 -0.73 -3.78 -6.12
C GLY A 179 -2.20 -3.52 -5.79
N GLN A 180 -2.96 -4.59 -5.62
CA GLN A 180 -4.31 -4.49 -5.07
C GLN A 180 -4.29 -4.80 -3.58
N LEU A 181 -4.64 -3.80 -2.76
CA LEU A 181 -4.91 -3.98 -1.35
C LEU A 181 -6.26 -4.66 -1.13
N ALA A 182 -6.30 -5.60 -0.21
CA ALA A 182 -7.50 -6.29 0.21
C ALA A 182 -7.38 -6.86 1.62
N GLU A 183 -8.53 -7.08 2.25
CA GLU A 183 -8.68 -7.73 3.54
C GLU A 183 -10.02 -8.45 3.63
N ASN A 184 -10.26 -9.17 4.72
CA ASN A 184 -11.60 -9.71 4.98
C ASN A 184 -12.47 -8.64 5.66
N PHE A 185 -13.20 -7.85 4.86
CA PHE A 185 -14.07 -6.77 5.33
C PHE A 185 -15.24 -7.23 6.19
N PHE A 186 -15.55 -8.51 6.24
CA PHE A 186 -16.53 -9.04 7.19
C PHE A 186 -15.98 -9.17 8.61
N LYS A 187 -14.65 -9.26 8.74
CA LYS A 187 -13.96 -9.38 10.03
C LYS A 187 -13.36 -8.06 10.52
N SER A 188 -12.98 -7.16 9.62
CA SER A 188 -12.24 -5.94 9.95
C SER A 188 -13.09 -4.68 10.00
N ARG A 189 -14.11 -4.54 9.14
CA ARG A 189 -14.92 -3.30 8.99
C ARG A 189 -16.40 -3.60 8.85
N ASN A 190 -17.21 -2.89 9.64
CA ASN A 190 -18.67 -3.03 9.64
C ASN A 190 -19.43 -1.86 8.99
N ASP A 191 -18.73 -0.87 8.44
CA ASP A 191 -19.25 0.40 7.93
C ASP A 191 -19.81 0.33 6.50
N LYS A 192 -19.55 -0.77 5.79
CA LYS A 192 -19.95 -0.93 4.38
C LYS A 192 -21.13 -1.92 4.20
N PRO A 193 -21.98 -1.73 3.18
CA PRO A 193 -23.00 -2.72 2.81
C PRO A 193 -22.39 -4.11 2.54
N ASP A 194 -23.10 -5.18 2.89
CA ASP A 194 -22.63 -6.57 2.75
C ASP A 194 -22.22 -6.93 1.33
N THR A 195 -22.92 -6.44 0.33
CA THR A 195 -22.58 -6.65 -1.08
C THR A 195 -21.22 -6.06 -1.44
N LEU A 196 -20.91 -4.85 -0.95
CA LEU A 196 -19.62 -4.22 -1.18
C LEU A 196 -18.51 -4.93 -0.40
N ARG A 197 -18.75 -5.31 0.87
CA ARG A 197 -17.82 -6.12 1.67
C ARG A 197 -17.48 -7.43 0.97
N PHE A 198 -18.50 -8.10 0.41
CA PHE A 198 -18.29 -9.34 -0.36
C PHE A 198 -17.38 -9.11 -1.57
N VAL A 199 -17.68 -8.10 -2.38
CA VAL A 199 -16.91 -7.76 -3.58
C VAL A 199 -15.44 -7.44 -3.24
N LEU A 200 -15.20 -6.66 -2.17
CA LEU A 200 -13.85 -6.27 -1.74
C LEU A 200 -13.09 -7.44 -1.11
N THR A 201 -13.72 -8.18 -0.19
CA THR A 201 -13.11 -9.36 0.47
C THR A 201 -12.66 -10.40 -0.55
N HIS A 202 -13.48 -10.64 -1.57
CA HIS A 202 -13.18 -11.62 -2.61
C HIS A 202 -12.40 -11.08 -3.79
N ASN A 203 -11.80 -9.90 -3.67
CA ASN A 203 -11.00 -9.29 -4.75
C ASN A 203 -11.73 -9.14 -6.10
N LEU A 204 -13.07 -9.13 -6.12
CA LEU A 204 -13.83 -9.03 -7.37
C LEU A 204 -13.79 -7.61 -7.96
N ALA A 205 -13.58 -6.60 -7.12
CA ALA A 205 -13.46 -5.20 -7.54
C ALA A 205 -12.23 -4.96 -8.46
N LYS A 206 -11.22 -5.83 -8.40
CA LYS A 206 -10.01 -5.73 -9.23
C LYS A 206 -10.21 -6.17 -10.68
N PHE A 207 -11.43 -6.55 -11.08
CA PHE A 207 -11.72 -6.87 -12.47
C PHE A 207 -11.20 -5.78 -13.41
N GLY A 208 -10.33 -6.18 -14.34
CA GLY A 208 -9.69 -5.25 -15.27
C GLY A 208 -8.45 -4.49 -14.77
N THR A 209 -8.08 -4.56 -13.48
CA THR A 209 -6.85 -3.92 -12.95
C THR A 209 -5.59 -4.71 -13.31
N THR A 210 -5.64 -6.04 -13.30
CA THR A 210 -4.49 -6.95 -13.51
C THR A 210 -3.25 -6.49 -12.72
N PRO A 211 -3.30 -6.52 -11.38
CA PRO A 211 -2.20 -6.07 -10.56
C PRO A 211 -1.00 -7.03 -10.67
N ASP A 212 0.19 -6.55 -10.31
CA ASP A 212 1.42 -7.35 -10.24
C ASP A 212 1.51 -8.14 -8.94
N PHE A 213 0.96 -7.57 -7.87
CA PHE A 213 0.90 -8.20 -6.56
C PHE A 213 -0.46 -7.99 -5.90
N VAL A 214 -0.74 -8.83 -4.90
CA VAL A 214 -1.90 -8.67 -4.01
C VAL A 214 -1.38 -8.43 -2.61
N ALA A 215 -1.67 -7.23 -2.07
CA ALA A 215 -1.41 -6.90 -0.68
C ALA A 215 -2.62 -7.31 0.17
N TYR A 216 -2.45 -8.32 1.01
CA TYR A 216 -3.56 -8.87 1.78
C TYR A 216 -3.26 -8.90 3.28
N SER A 217 -4.29 -8.58 4.09
CA SER A 217 -4.19 -8.70 5.55
C SER A 217 -3.70 -10.10 5.93
N PHE A 218 -2.54 -10.16 6.60
CA PHE A 218 -1.86 -11.43 6.90
C PHE A 218 -2.71 -12.39 7.71
N GLN A 219 -3.45 -11.87 8.69
CA GLN A 219 -4.32 -12.69 9.54
C GLN A 219 -5.47 -13.33 8.76
N HIS A 220 -5.91 -12.69 7.67
CA HIS A 220 -7.04 -13.13 6.84
C HIS A 220 -6.61 -13.77 5.52
N ARG A 221 -5.31 -13.96 5.27
CA ARG A 221 -4.77 -14.40 3.98
C ARG A 221 -5.27 -15.75 3.47
N LYS A 222 -5.77 -16.59 4.38
CA LYS A 222 -6.32 -17.93 4.08
C LYS A 222 -7.85 -17.98 4.03
N ASP A 223 -8.52 -16.87 4.29
CA ASP A 223 -9.99 -16.83 4.41
C ASP A 223 -10.72 -16.97 3.08
N THR A 224 -10.09 -16.65 1.97
CA THR A 224 -10.79 -16.60 0.67
C THR A 224 -10.12 -17.45 -0.41
N VAL A 225 -10.96 -18.18 -1.16
CA VAL A 225 -10.53 -18.96 -2.33
C VAL A 225 -9.93 -18.04 -3.41
N THR A 226 -10.45 -16.82 -3.54
CA THR A 226 -9.97 -15.87 -4.55
C THR A 226 -8.55 -15.39 -4.26
N ASN A 227 -8.17 -15.19 -3.01
CA ASN A 227 -6.78 -14.90 -2.65
C ASN A 227 -5.88 -16.09 -2.96
N TRP A 228 -6.34 -17.31 -2.66
CA TRP A 228 -5.63 -18.53 -3.04
C TRP A 228 -5.44 -18.65 -4.56
N ILE A 229 -6.47 -18.35 -5.38
CA ILE A 229 -6.40 -18.34 -6.84
C ILE A 229 -5.37 -17.33 -7.33
N CYS A 230 -5.36 -16.10 -6.79
CA CYS A 230 -4.38 -15.08 -7.16
C CYS A 230 -2.95 -15.56 -6.93
N ARG A 231 -2.68 -16.12 -5.75
CA ARG A 231 -1.36 -16.55 -5.33
C ARG A 231 -0.90 -17.84 -6.00
N ASN A 232 -1.77 -18.83 -6.12
CA ASN A 232 -1.38 -20.17 -6.54
C ASN A 232 -1.61 -20.45 -8.02
N LEU A 233 -2.72 -19.98 -8.60
CA LEU A 233 -3.03 -20.18 -10.01
C LEU A 233 -2.41 -19.07 -10.88
N TRP A 234 -2.62 -17.81 -10.49
CA TRP A 234 -2.08 -16.67 -11.23
C TRP A 234 -0.65 -16.31 -10.84
N LYS A 235 -0.09 -16.92 -9.78
CA LYS A 235 1.28 -16.71 -9.31
C LYS A 235 1.58 -15.23 -8.99
N ALA A 236 0.56 -14.47 -8.54
CA ALA A 236 0.77 -13.11 -8.09
C ALA A 236 1.73 -13.07 -6.90
N GLN A 237 2.63 -12.10 -6.87
CA GLN A 237 3.39 -11.81 -5.66
C GLN A 237 2.42 -11.44 -4.53
N GLY A 238 2.63 -11.96 -3.34
CA GLY A 238 1.91 -11.53 -2.14
C GLY A 238 2.72 -10.51 -1.38
N VAL A 239 2.02 -9.48 -0.89
CA VAL A 239 2.52 -8.53 0.10
C VAL A 239 1.61 -8.69 1.32
N ALA A 240 2.19 -8.89 2.50
CA ALA A 240 1.45 -9.20 3.73
C ALA A 240 1.49 -8.03 4.71
N TRP A 241 0.33 -7.53 5.09
CA TRP A 241 0.17 -6.41 6.03
C TRP A 241 -0.89 -6.73 7.09
N THR A 242 -0.85 -6.24 8.30
CA THR A 242 0.32 -5.72 8.96
C THR A 242 0.86 -6.81 9.87
N ILE A 243 2.13 -7.12 9.76
CA ILE A 243 2.80 -8.16 10.54
C ILE A 243 3.30 -7.54 11.83
N ARG A 244 2.87 -8.09 12.99
CA ARG A 244 3.15 -7.51 14.32
C ARG A 244 3.89 -8.44 15.26
N SER A 245 4.45 -9.56 14.74
CA SER A 245 5.24 -10.48 15.53
C SER A 245 6.32 -11.16 14.71
N GLN A 246 7.42 -11.57 15.36
CA GLN A 246 8.47 -12.35 14.71
C GLN A 246 7.94 -13.67 14.13
N ALA A 247 7.03 -14.34 14.84
CA ALA A 247 6.46 -15.62 14.38
C ALA A 247 5.64 -15.46 13.10
N ASP A 248 4.85 -14.38 12.98
CA ASP A 248 4.10 -14.07 11.77
C ASP A 248 5.05 -13.65 10.63
N TYR A 249 6.12 -12.93 10.96
CA TYR A 249 7.15 -12.54 9.98
C TYR A 249 7.83 -13.75 9.37
N ASP A 250 8.30 -14.68 10.20
CA ASP A 250 8.94 -15.93 9.74
C ASP A 250 7.98 -16.76 8.88
N THR A 251 6.70 -16.82 9.29
CA THR A 251 5.65 -17.49 8.53
C THR A 251 5.41 -16.82 7.19
N ALA A 252 5.36 -15.49 7.15
CA ALA A 252 5.18 -14.74 5.92
C ALA A 252 6.32 -15.00 4.92
N LEU A 253 7.56 -14.97 5.39
CA LEU A 253 8.73 -15.28 4.57
C LEU A 253 8.68 -16.72 4.03
N ALA A 254 8.38 -17.71 4.88
CA ALA A 254 8.25 -19.10 4.49
C ALA A 254 7.15 -19.35 3.45
N GLU A 255 6.05 -18.56 3.50
CA GLU A 255 4.97 -18.58 2.52
C GLU A 255 5.25 -17.71 1.27
N GLY A 256 6.43 -17.08 1.16
CA GLY A 256 6.85 -16.25 0.02
C GLY A 256 6.13 -14.91 -0.10
N TRP A 257 5.74 -14.30 1.04
CA TRP A 257 5.21 -12.95 1.09
C TRP A 257 6.33 -11.92 1.22
N ILE A 258 6.12 -10.73 0.67
CA ILE A 258 6.89 -9.53 1.03
C ILE A 258 6.23 -8.97 2.30
N PRO A 259 6.97 -8.81 3.42
CA PRO A 259 6.38 -8.40 4.68
C PRO A 259 6.31 -6.87 4.81
N ILE A 260 5.13 -6.34 5.18
CA ILE A 260 4.95 -5.01 5.76
C ILE A 260 4.72 -5.22 7.26
N PHE A 261 5.65 -4.74 8.09
CA PHE A 261 5.68 -4.99 9.53
C PHE A 261 5.48 -3.70 10.34
N GLU A 262 5.12 -3.83 11.61
CA GLU A 262 4.86 -2.71 12.51
C GLU A 262 5.10 -3.12 13.98
N GLY A 263 5.69 -2.22 14.77
CA GLY A 263 5.79 -2.36 16.24
C GLY A 263 6.85 -3.32 16.76
N PHE A 264 7.76 -3.78 15.88
CA PHE A 264 8.93 -4.60 16.29
C PHE A 264 10.04 -4.51 15.25
N HIS A 265 11.24 -4.99 15.59
CA HIS A 265 12.34 -5.11 14.63
C HIS A 265 12.48 -6.57 14.18
N PRO A 266 12.22 -6.91 12.91
CA PRO A 266 12.34 -8.27 12.44
C PRO A 266 13.77 -8.77 12.44
N ASN A 267 13.95 -10.07 12.78
CA ASN A 267 15.23 -10.78 12.78
C ASN A 267 15.06 -12.16 12.08
N PRO A 268 15.88 -12.57 11.09
CA PRO A 268 16.96 -11.74 10.53
C PRO A 268 16.40 -10.56 9.71
N LYS A 269 17.16 -9.48 9.66
CA LYS A 269 16.96 -8.48 8.60
C LYS A 269 17.17 -9.20 7.26
N LEU A 270 16.22 -9.05 6.37
CA LEU A 270 16.43 -9.50 5.00
C LEU A 270 17.66 -8.78 4.44
N PRO A 271 18.55 -9.47 3.70
CA PRO A 271 19.67 -8.80 3.07
C PRO A 271 19.11 -7.70 2.14
N GLN A 272 19.61 -6.49 2.31
CA GLN A 272 19.31 -5.37 1.40
C GLN A 272 19.63 -5.85 0.00
N GLY A 273 18.64 -5.82 -0.91
CA GLY A 273 18.66 -6.45 -2.20
C GLY A 273 20.03 -6.54 -2.84
N THR A 274 20.65 -7.69 -2.79
CA THR A 274 21.70 -8.04 -3.72
C THR A 274 20.99 -8.32 -5.02
N ALA A 275 20.94 -7.31 -5.89
CA ALA A 275 20.70 -7.55 -7.30
C ALA A 275 21.84 -8.46 -7.81
N GLU A 276 21.54 -9.76 -7.96
CA GLU A 276 22.27 -10.65 -8.85
C GLU A 276 21.62 -10.66 -10.23
#